data_3738d793bc0330400cc496ae0d323b73
#
_entry.id   3738d793bc0330400cc496ae0d323b73
#
_cell.length_a   1.000
_cell.length_b   1.000
_cell.length_c   1.000
_cell.angle_alpha   90.00
_cell.angle_beta   90.00
_cell.angle_gamma   90.00
#
_symmetry.space_group_name_H-M   'P 1'
#
loop_
_entity.id
_entity.type
_entity.pdbx_description
1 polymer ?
#
loop_
_entity_poly.entity_id
_entity_poly.type
_entity_poly.pdbx_seq_one_letter_code
_entity_poly.pdbx_strand_id
1 'polypeptide(L)'
;MSGITIRKRGRPSKQDMLAREQNKPKPRSDAQILNDLKERFDILSLLTKGAVAKNIRAMVVTGAPGVGKTYTVENILEHSNVPHEIVRGSLSALHLYMLAYKFRRPGNVIVLDDADSIFNDEDALNILKALCDTSSTRKVSYLKEAPQLKEEDIPQSFEF
;
A
#
# COMPACT_ATOMS: atom_id res chain seq x y z
N MET A 1 13.30 -39.20 22.57
CA MET A 1 12.69 -39.03 21.20
C MET A 1 11.19 -39.18 21.34
N SER A 2 10.46 -38.10 21.46
CA SER A 2 8.99 -38.08 21.57
C SER A 2 8.39 -37.88 20.19
N GLY A 3 7.78 -38.96 19.66
CA GLY A 3 7.13 -38.93 18.36
C GLY A 3 5.86 -38.08 18.39
N ILE A 4 5.80 -37.08 17.53
CA ILE A 4 4.59 -36.29 17.29
C ILE A 4 3.63 -37.16 16.47
N THR A 5 2.57 -37.66 17.10
CA THR A 5 1.51 -38.40 16.41
C THR A 5 0.62 -37.42 15.69
N ILE A 6 0.76 -37.31 14.36
CA ILE A 6 -0.13 -36.54 13.52
C ILE A 6 -1.48 -37.27 13.43
N ARG A 7 -2.51 -36.79 14.13
CA ARG A 7 -3.87 -37.30 14.01
C ARG A 7 -4.40 -36.97 12.60
N LYS A 8 -4.66 -38.00 11.79
CA LYS A 8 -5.39 -37.85 10.52
C LYS A 8 -6.77 -37.22 10.82
N ARG A 9 -7.06 -36.07 10.23
CA ARG A 9 -8.39 -35.45 10.30
C ARG A 9 -9.40 -36.41 9.66
N GLY A 10 -10.23 -37.06 10.48
CA GLY A 10 -11.34 -37.88 10.01
C GLY A 10 -12.41 -37.02 9.32
N ARG A 11 -13.30 -37.69 8.55
CA ARG A 11 -14.46 -37.03 7.95
C ARG A 11 -15.32 -36.41 9.06
N PRO A 12 -15.75 -35.12 8.93
CA PRO A 12 -16.55 -34.47 9.98
C PRO A 12 -17.85 -35.22 10.21
N SER A 13 -18.30 -35.29 11.45
CA SER A 13 -19.56 -35.93 11.82
C SER A 13 -20.77 -35.18 11.20
N LYS A 14 -21.91 -35.86 11.08
CA LYS A 14 -23.15 -35.21 10.65
C LYS A 14 -23.52 -33.99 11.54
N GLN A 15 -23.26 -34.08 12.83
CA GLN A 15 -23.48 -32.98 13.78
C GLN A 15 -22.54 -31.80 13.53
N ASP A 16 -21.24 -32.07 13.23
CA ASP A 16 -20.28 -31.00 12.88
C ASP A 16 -20.63 -30.33 11.56
N MET A 17 -21.19 -31.06 10.59
CA MET A 17 -21.65 -30.51 9.32
C MET A 17 -22.88 -29.61 9.52
N LEU A 18 -23.86 -30.05 10.33
CA LEU A 18 -25.04 -29.26 10.66
C LEU A 18 -24.68 -27.99 11.46
N ALA A 19 -23.77 -28.10 12.43
CA ALA A 19 -23.26 -26.95 13.16
C ALA A 19 -22.51 -25.94 12.28
N ARG A 20 -21.75 -26.41 11.28
CA ARG A 20 -21.10 -25.56 10.28
C ARG A 20 -22.10 -24.88 9.35
N GLU A 21 -23.18 -25.56 8.99
CA GLU A 21 -24.25 -24.98 8.17
C GLU A 21 -25.04 -23.91 8.93
N GLN A 22 -25.33 -24.14 10.19
CA GLN A 22 -26.00 -23.16 11.06
C GLN A 22 -25.14 -21.92 11.39
N ASN A 23 -23.80 -22.10 11.39
CA ASN A 23 -22.83 -21.00 11.60
C ASN A 23 -22.35 -20.32 10.31
N LYS A 24 -22.91 -20.65 9.15
CA LYS A 24 -22.64 -19.88 7.94
C LYS A 24 -23.19 -18.47 8.10
N PRO A 25 -22.37 -17.44 7.88
CA PRO A 25 -22.84 -16.06 7.94
C PRO A 25 -24.01 -15.91 6.95
N LYS A 26 -25.13 -15.35 7.41
CA LYS A 26 -26.28 -15.07 6.55
C LYS A 26 -25.82 -14.21 5.36
N PRO A 27 -26.28 -14.48 4.14
CA PRO A 27 -25.97 -13.65 2.99
C PRO A 27 -26.41 -12.21 3.30
N ARG A 28 -25.48 -11.25 3.05
CA ARG A 28 -25.76 -9.83 3.25
C ARG A 28 -26.76 -9.36 2.19
N SER A 29 -27.66 -8.46 2.55
CA SER A 29 -28.55 -7.82 1.56
C SER A 29 -27.74 -6.85 0.69
N ASP A 30 -28.22 -6.57 -0.52
CA ASP A 30 -27.59 -5.61 -1.44
C ASP A 30 -27.44 -4.22 -0.79
N ALA A 31 -28.45 -3.81 0.00
CA ALA A 31 -28.39 -2.56 0.74
C ALA A 31 -27.25 -2.53 1.79
N GLN A 32 -27.00 -3.64 2.46
CA GLN A 32 -25.87 -3.77 3.40
C GLN A 32 -24.54 -3.73 2.65
N ILE A 33 -24.44 -4.42 1.52
CA ILE A 33 -23.21 -4.43 0.69
C ILE A 33 -22.91 -3.02 0.18
N LEU A 34 -23.90 -2.28 -0.30
CA LEU A 34 -23.74 -0.91 -0.79
C LEU A 34 -23.34 0.04 0.33
N ASN A 35 -23.94 -0.10 1.52
CA ASN A 35 -23.57 0.74 2.67
C ASN A 35 -22.13 0.47 3.13
N ASP A 36 -21.73 -0.81 3.24
CA ASP A 36 -20.36 -1.19 3.60
C ASP A 36 -19.34 -0.67 2.57
N LEU A 37 -19.70 -0.70 1.28
CA LEU A 37 -18.85 -0.17 0.22
C LEU A 37 -18.69 1.35 0.35
N LYS A 38 -19.80 2.07 0.53
CA LYS A 38 -19.78 3.52 0.73
C LYS A 38 -18.91 3.91 1.92
N GLU A 39 -19.09 3.27 3.06
CA GLU A 39 -18.28 3.53 4.26
C GLU A 39 -16.77 3.34 4.00
N ARG A 40 -16.39 2.30 3.27
CA ARG A 40 -14.99 2.07 2.89
C ARG A 40 -14.43 3.18 2.01
N PHE A 41 -15.21 3.69 1.07
CA PHE A 41 -14.80 4.82 0.23
C PHE A 41 -14.75 6.14 1.00
N ASP A 42 -15.64 6.35 1.95
CA ASP A 42 -15.59 7.50 2.86
C ASP A 42 -14.31 7.46 3.71
N ILE A 43 -13.92 6.29 4.22
CA ILE A 43 -12.65 6.08 4.94
C ILE A 43 -11.45 6.32 4.02
N LEU A 44 -11.44 5.77 2.80
CA LEU A 44 -10.37 6.01 1.83
C LEU A 44 -10.21 7.50 1.52
N SER A 45 -11.31 8.19 1.32
CA SER A 45 -11.32 9.62 1.07
C SER A 45 -10.77 10.41 2.26
N LEU A 46 -11.15 10.05 3.48
CA LEU A 46 -10.67 10.67 4.70
C LEU A 46 -9.16 10.47 4.88
N LEU A 47 -8.67 9.25 4.66
CA LEU A 47 -7.25 8.93 4.77
C LEU A 47 -6.43 9.65 3.69
N THR A 48 -6.91 9.71 2.46
CA THR A 48 -6.25 10.46 1.37
C THR A 48 -6.16 11.95 1.69
N LYS A 49 -7.24 12.56 2.19
CA LYS A 49 -7.22 13.95 2.68
C LYS A 49 -6.26 14.12 3.86
N GLY A 50 -6.15 13.13 4.73
CA GLY A 50 -5.18 13.11 5.83
C GLY A 50 -3.73 13.10 5.33
N ALA A 51 -3.44 12.39 4.24
CA ALA A 51 -2.12 12.40 3.59
C ALA A 51 -1.82 13.78 2.97
N VAL A 52 -2.78 14.37 2.25
CA VAL A 52 -2.70 15.73 1.72
C VAL A 52 -2.45 16.77 2.83
N ALA A 53 -3.11 16.63 3.97
CA ALA A 53 -2.94 17.49 5.14
C ALA A 53 -1.67 17.19 5.96
N LYS A 54 -0.80 16.26 5.52
CA LYS A 54 0.45 15.85 6.19
C LYS A 54 0.25 15.14 7.53
N ASN A 55 -0.95 14.70 7.83
CA ASN A 55 -1.27 13.94 9.06
C ASN A 55 -0.97 12.44 8.92
N ILE A 56 -0.92 11.95 7.69
CA ILE A 56 -0.63 10.55 7.35
C ILE A 56 0.58 10.52 6.43
N ARG A 57 1.61 9.77 6.82
CA ARG A 57 2.88 9.67 6.08
C ARG A 57 2.82 8.63 4.96
N ALA A 58 2.16 7.53 5.22
CA ALA A 58 2.00 6.45 4.26
C ALA A 58 0.72 5.67 4.54
N MET A 59 0.10 5.15 3.48
CA MET A 59 -1.03 4.25 3.58
C MET A 59 -0.94 3.17 2.51
N VAL A 60 -1.43 1.99 2.83
CA VAL A 60 -1.56 0.88 1.89
C VAL A 60 -3.04 0.61 1.68
N VAL A 61 -3.48 0.64 0.43
CA VAL A 61 -4.88 0.43 0.05
C VAL A 61 -5.00 -0.89 -0.69
N THR A 62 -5.71 -1.84 -0.11
CA THR A 62 -5.97 -3.14 -0.72
C THR A 62 -7.45 -3.35 -0.97
N GLY A 63 -7.80 -4.14 -1.97
CA GLY A 63 -9.19 -4.48 -2.27
C GLY A 63 -9.39 -4.94 -3.70
N ALA A 64 -10.58 -5.42 -4.02
CA ALA A 64 -10.92 -5.95 -5.34
C ALA A 64 -10.59 -4.96 -6.47
N PRO A 65 -10.12 -5.43 -7.64
CA PRO A 65 -9.89 -4.57 -8.79
C PRO A 65 -11.20 -3.96 -9.31
N GLY A 66 -11.11 -2.83 -10.00
CA GLY A 66 -12.24 -2.21 -10.70
C GLY A 66 -13.29 -1.53 -9.82
N VAL A 67 -13.10 -1.46 -8.48
CA VAL A 67 -14.09 -0.83 -7.58
C VAL A 67 -13.94 0.69 -7.45
N GLY A 68 -12.95 1.32 -8.08
CA GLY A 68 -12.79 2.79 -8.06
C GLY A 68 -11.79 3.34 -7.04
N LYS A 69 -10.91 2.51 -6.46
CA LYS A 69 -9.89 2.95 -5.47
C LYS A 69 -9.00 4.06 -6.04
N THR A 70 -8.36 3.78 -7.16
CA THR A 70 -7.45 4.70 -7.85
C THR A 70 -8.15 6.00 -8.20
N TYR A 71 -9.33 5.94 -8.82
CA TYR A 71 -10.13 7.10 -9.16
C TYR A 71 -10.41 8.00 -7.94
N THR A 72 -10.76 7.41 -6.80
CA THR A 72 -11.02 8.18 -5.57
C THR A 72 -9.79 8.92 -5.09
N VAL A 73 -8.62 8.27 -5.09
CA VAL A 73 -7.35 8.89 -4.69
C VAL A 73 -6.95 10.00 -5.67
N GLU A 74 -6.97 9.74 -6.97
CA GLU A 74 -6.64 10.71 -8.03
C GLU A 74 -7.51 11.95 -7.94
N ASN A 75 -8.82 11.77 -7.89
CA ASN A 75 -9.77 12.88 -7.83
C ASN A 75 -9.51 13.81 -6.63
N ILE A 76 -9.13 13.25 -5.47
CA ILE A 76 -8.80 14.05 -4.29
C ILE A 76 -7.47 14.79 -4.48
N LEU A 77 -6.47 14.14 -5.04
CA LEU A 77 -5.15 14.75 -5.27
C LEU A 77 -5.24 15.90 -6.31
N GLU A 78 -5.93 15.68 -7.41
CA GLU A 78 -6.15 16.69 -8.44
C GLU A 78 -6.83 17.96 -7.89
N HIS A 79 -7.81 17.79 -6.99
CA HIS A 79 -8.53 18.93 -6.39
C HIS A 79 -7.82 19.55 -5.18
N SER A 80 -6.73 18.96 -4.69
CA SER A 80 -6.03 19.43 -3.50
C SER A 80 -4.90 20.43 -3.76
N ASN A 81 -4.55 20.66 -5.04
CA ASN A 81 -3.42 21.52 -5.47
C ASN A 81 -2.06 21.13 -4.83
N VAL A 82 -1.88 19.89 -4.36
CA VAL A 82 -0.59 19.41 -3.88
C VAL A 82 0.20 18.78 -5.04
N PRO A 83 1.53 18.99 -5.10
CA PRO A 83 2.36 18.27 -6.06
C PRO A 83 2.28 16.77 -5.79
N HIS A 84 1.90 16.01 -6.80
CA HIS A 84 1.79 14.57 -6.71
C HIS A 84 2.26 13.88 -7.98
N GLU A 85 2.62 12.62 -7.84
CA GLU A 85 2.96 11.72 -8.95
C GLU A 85 2.25 10.39 -8.74
N ILE A 86 1.68 9.87 -9.82
CA ILE A 86 1.02 8.56 -9.82
C ILE A 86 1.76 7.65 -10.78
N VAL A 87 2.46 6.68 -10.22
CA VAL A 87 3.21 5.67 -10.98
C VAL A 87 2.36 4.42 -11.10
N ARG A 88 2.14 3.98 -12.33
CA ARG A 88 1.42 2.75 -12.65
C ARG A 88 2.37 1.72 -13.26
N GLY A 89 2.26 0.50 -12.77
CA GLY A 89 3.03 -0.63 -13.31
C GLY A 89 4.41 -0.78 -12.66
N SER A 90 5.41 -1.19 -13.45
CA SER A 90 6.71 -1.60 -12.94
C SER A 90 7.63 -0.41 -12.66
N LEU A 91 8.30 -0.44 -11.50
CA LEU A 91 9.25 0.56 -11.05
C LEU A 91 10.48 -0.13 -10.46
N SER A 92 11.68 0.25 -10.92
CA SER A 92 12.92 -0.26 -10.32
C SER A 92 13.29 0.48 -9.05
N ALA A 93 14.15 -0.12 -8.21
CA ALA A 93 14.66 0.51 -6.99
C ALA A 93 15.29 1.89 -7.24
N LEU A 94 16.09 2.01 -8.31
CA LEU A 94 16.72 3.27 -8.68
C LEU A 94 15.70 4.35 -9.04
N HIS A 95 14.69 4.01 -9.86
CA HIS A 95 13.65 4.96 -10.22
C HIS A 95 12.77 5.36 -9.00
N LEU A 96 12.50 4.42 -8.09
CA LEU A 96 11.82 4.74 -6.83
C LEU A 96 12.63 5.73 -6.00
N TYR A 97 13.95 5.54 -5.91
CA TYR A 97 14.85 6.45 -5.20
C TYR A 97 14.85 7.87 -5.81
N MET A 98 15.01 7.95 -7.15
CA MET A 98 14.99 9.22 -7.89
C MET A 98 13.64 9.94 -7.74
N LEU A 99 12.53 9.20 -7.84
CA LEU A 99 11.19 9.73 -7.63
C LEU A 99 11.02 10.26 -6.21
N ALA A 100 11.45 9.52 -5.20
CA ALA A 100 11.41 9.95 -3.82
C ALA A 100 12.22 11.23 -3.60
N TYR A 101 13.41 11.34 -4.18
CA TYR A 101 14.20 12.57 -4.12
C TYR A 101 13.47 13.76 -4.75
N LYS A 102 12.87 13.59 -5.92
CA LYS A 102 12.11 14.63 -6.60
C LYS A 102 10.93 15.13 -5.76
N PHE A 103 10.26 14.21 -5.08
CA PHE A 103 9.08 14.50 -4.24
C PHE A 103 9.38 14.60 -2.74
N ARG A 104 10.65 14.77 -2.33
CA ARG A 104 11.08 14.81 -0.92
C ARG A 104 10.54 15.96 -0.09
N ARG A 105 10.01 16.99 -0.73
CA ARG A 105 9.50 18.17 0.00
C ARG A 105 8.23 17.84 0.77
N PRO A 106 8.08 18.32 2.04
CA PRO A 106 6.89 18.06 2.83
C PRO A 106 5.61 18.50 2.14
N GLY A 107 4.66 17.60 2.05
CA GLY A 107 3.36 17.83 1.42
C GLY A 107 3.26 17.32 -0.01
N ASN A 108 4.35 16.88 -0.62
CA ASN A 108 4.28 16.16 -1.88
C ASN A 108 3.76 14.72 -1.64
N VAL A 109 3.08 14.16 -2.63
CA VAL A 109 2.49 12.82 -2.53
C VAL A 109 2.96 11.96 -3.70
N ILE A 110 3.37 10.74 -3.40
CA ILE A 110 3.65 9.71 -4.40
C ILE A 110 2.59 8.60 -4.24
N VAL A 111 1.96 8.24 -5.33
CA VAL A 111 1.03 7.11 -5.41
C VAL A 111 1.67 6.02 -6.27
N LEU A 112 1.77 4.83 -5.71
CA LEU A 112 2.22 3.63 -6.42
C LEU A 112 0.99 2.76 -6.67
N ASP A 113 0.52 2.74 -7.90
CA ASP A 113 -0.69 2.04 -8.33
C ASP A 113 -0.31 0.83 -9.17
N ASP A 114 -0.76 -0.35 -8.76
CA ASP A 114 -0.42 -1.63 -9.40
C ASP A 114 1.11 -1.87 -9.56
N ALA A 115 1.90 -1.34 -8.62
CA ALA A 115 3.37 -1.43 -8.62
C ALA A 115 3.88 -2.63 -7.80
N ASP A 116 3.24 -3.78 -7.91
CA ASP A 116 3.53 -4.99 -7.13
C ASP A 116 4.97 -5.51 -7.29
N SER A 117 5.64 -5.16 -8.40
CA SER A 117 7.04 -5.50 -8.66
C SER A 117 7.99 -5.00 -7.56
N ILE A 118 7.66 -3.90 -6.87
CA ILE A 118 8.44 -3.33 -5.76
C ILE A 118 8.58 -4.34 -4.61
N PHE A 119 7.54 -5.12 -4.33
CA PHE A 119 7.57 -6.09 -3.24
C PHE A 119 8.42 -7.33 -3.54
N ASN A 120 8.79 -7.54 -4.81
CA ASN A 120 9.65 -8.62 -5.26
C ASN A 120 11.12 -8.19 -5.44
N ASP A 121 11.41 -6.89 -5.34
CA ASP A 121 12.76 -6.31 -5.41
C ASP A 121 13.18 -5.89 -3.99
N GLU A 122 14.21 -6.56 -3.45
CA GLU A 122 14.69 -6.30 -2.09
C GLU A 122 15.19 -4.86 -1.91
N ASP A 123 15.86 -4.30 -2.90
CA ASP A 123 16.36 -2.92 -2.85
C ASP A 123 15.19 -1.92 -2.85
N ALA A 124 14.22 -2.12 -3.74
CA ALA A 124 13.04 -1.27 -3.79
C ALA A 124 12.22 -1.37 -2.49
N LEU A 125 12.08 -2.56 -1.94
CA LEU A 125 11.40 -2.78 -0.65
C LEU A 125 12.13 -2.08 0.51
N ASN A 126 13.46 -2.08 0.53
CA ASN A 126 14.25 -1.41 1.57
C ASN A 126 14.13 0.12 1.45
N ILE A 127 14.12 0.67 0.23
CA ILE A 127 13.85 2.09 0.01
C ILE A 127 12.43 2.43 0.48
N LEU A 128 11.42 1.62 0.13
CA LEU A 128 10.05 1.85 0.56
C LEU A 128 9.91 1.84 2.09
N LYS A 129 10.57 0.91 2.78
CA LYS A 129 10.60 0.89 4.26
C LYS A 129 11.20 2.16 4.83
N ALA A 130 12.31 2.67 4.26
CA ALA A 130 12.93 3.90 4.69
C ALA A 130 12.02 5.13 4.45
N LEU A 131 11.28 5.16 3.35
CA LEU A 131 10.29 6.20 3.04
C LEU A 131 9.09 6.18 4.01
N CYS A 132 8.69 4.99 4.46
CA CYS A 132 7.56 4.80 5.38
C CYS A 132 7.95 4.83 6.87
N ASP A 133 9.23 5.04 7.20
CA ASP A 133 9.70 5.07 8.58
C ASP A 133 8.98 6.14 9.40
N THR A 134 8.72 5.83 10.67
CA THR A 134 8.03 6.71 11.63
C THR A 134 8.95 7.64 12.39
N SER A 135 10.27 7.50 12.22
CA SER A 135 11.26 8.40 12.85
C SER A 135 11.05 9.86 12.46
N SER A 136 11.55 10.77 13.30
CA SER A 136 11.46 12.22 13.06
C SER A 136 12.19 12.64 11.79
N THR A 137 13.33 12.00 11.53
CA THR A 137 14.16 12.24 10.33
C THR A 137 14.28 10.93 9.57
N ARG A 138 13.75 10.92 8.33
CA ARG A 138 13.81 9.77 7.44
C ARG A 138 14.96 9.94 6.47
N LYS A 139 16.00 9.12 6.62
CA LYS A 139 17.14 9.13 5.71
C LYS A 139 17.01 7.98 4.73
N VAL A 140 16.95 8.32 3.46
CA VAL A 140 16.90 7.35 2.35
C VAL A 140 18.24 7.37 1.63
N SER A 141 18.80 6.19 1.35
CA SER A 141 20.11 6.05 0.74
C SER A 141 20.09 5.02 -0.39
N TYR A 142 20.80 5.34 -1.48
CA TYR A 142 21.08 4.39 -2.57
C TYR A 142 22.59 4.41 -2.84
N LEU A 143 23.30 3.46 -2.23
CA LEU A 143 24.77 3.44 -2.22
C LEU A 143 25.39 2.59 -3.34
N LYS A 144 24.57 2.11 -4.26
CA LYS A 144 25.03 1.40 -5.47
C LYS A 144 25.47 2.39 -6.53
N GLU A 145 26.39 1.96 -7.39
CA GLU A 145 26.77 2.76 -8.55
C GLU A 145 25.59 2.93 -9.49
N ALA A 146 25.27 4.17 -9.81
CA ALA A 146 24.21 4.55 -10.72
C ALA A 146 24.59 5.85 -11.44
N PRO A 147 25.06 5.76 -12.70
CA PRO A 147 25.41 6.94 -13.50
C PRO A 147 24.27 7.97 -13.57
N GLN A 148 23.03 7.50 -13.62
CA GLN A 148 21.83 8.35 -13.70
C GLN A 148 21.71 9.31 -12.51
N LEU A 149 22.16 8.91 -11.31
CA LEU A 149 22.14 9.82 -10.14
C LEU A 149 23.10 10.99 -10.34
N LYS A 150 24.24 10.76 -10.99
CA LYS A 150 25.21 11.82 -11.30
C LYS A 150 24.71 12.73 -12.42
N GLU A 151 24.07 12.17 -13.43
CA GLU A 151 23.50 12.91 -14.56
C GLU A 151 22.38 13.85 -14.13
N GLU A 152 21.57 13.44 -13.14
CA GLU A 152 20.47 14.25 -12.62
C GLU A 152 20.82 15.03 -11.33
N ASP A 153 22.10 15.06 -10.94
CA ASP A 153 22.58 15.73 -9.72
C ASP A 153 21.83 15.28 -8.45
N ILE A 154 21.53 13.99 -8.36
CA ILE A 154 20.86 13.37 -7.24
C ILE A 154 21.90 12.77 -6.27
N PRO A 155 21.91 13.18 -4.98
CA PRO A 155 22.86 12.63 -4.00
C PRO A 155 22.52 11.17 -3.69
N GLN A 156 23.52 10.40 -3.25
CA GLN A 156 23.34 9.00 -2.82
C GLN A 156 22.57 8.84 -1.50
N SER A 157 22.26 9.94 -0.83
CA SER A 157 21.50 9.95 0.43
C SER A 157 20.81 11.30 0.60
N PHE A 158 19.56 11.28 1.08
CA PHE A 158 18.79 12.49 1.34
C PHE A 158 17.80 12.26 2.51
N GLU A 159 17.27 13.33 3.04
CA GLU A 159 16.16 13.33 4.00
C GLU A 159 14.83 13.50 3.26
N PHE A 160 13.81 12.71 3.72
CA PHE A 160 12.48 12.64 3.12
C PHE A 160 11.40 13.02 4.14
#